data_2a20f777b2680c953b9a064ccdc680d1
#
_entry.id   2a20f777b2680c953b9a064ccdc680d1
#
_cell.length_a   1.000
_cell.length_b   1.000
_cell.length_c   1.000
_cell.angle_alpha   90.00
_cell.angle_beta   90.00
_cell.angle_gamma   90.00
#
_symmetry.space_group_name_H-M   'P 1'
#
loop_
_entity.id
_entity.type
_entity.pdbx_description
1 polymer ?
#
loop_
_entity_poly.entity_id
_entity_poly.type
_entity_poly.pdbx_seq_one_letter_code
_entity_poly.pdbx_strand_id
1 'polypeptide(L)'
;MSELLPDHQQDQSQLSNTSIEPVKAPDRFQIFEQTALEHLRSGSNLSKPVSFLPMPVRLAAITAILITGLGVLWAIFARVPVQVNGVAAIVPEGIISSAKASTDGVLNWQVSGVGPDLLSGQLSNRNLALSRFWDTAVVRNTTTLPIQQLKKLVLLSIELPAQGQRLILPEAMNSSDIKGGSFGKSNKLFFPPSSIVAQIDSPVAVHQLDTKLREVEPKLLIEQLSSRESRRRYKDYKALDSPIAIGGRDVSKALVERETMLELLKALQTKGYVSVETILQEKLKVSKLKQELLVIDRDRLGNNISGTDQSQQASKADLNALLATNELQNALISYLWDAFIISPPGGMYLVAKYMRNGMYVRKGDELLTFSNKPPTLPSRIPVFVDSVAFQQLSEGMRVLVTPKGISRAQYGGIIGVVDDIGLLPLSGDAMAAVAGGRTLANSISKVITTPYLIKVKLQIADQVYCRQMLSRRCYKWSTRRSPPFPVRLGTQADVQITTIYRRPIEFVMPALRQALGLAVENR
;
A
#
# COMPACT_ATOMS: atom_id res chain seq x y z
N MET A 1 23.75 -9.03 -48.17
CA MET A 1 22.72 -9.70 -48.96
C MET A 1 21.64 -8.66 -49.09
N SER A 2 21.78 -7.85 -50.08
CA SER A 2 21.34 -7.91 -51.49
C SER A 2 19.86 -7.57 -51.53
N GLU A 3 19.60 -6.34 -52.05
CA GLU A 3 19.07 -6.10 -53.39
C GLU A 3 17.53 -6.13 -53.38
N LEU A 4 16.78 -5.25 -53.99
CA LEU A 4 16.86 -4.61 -55.31
C LEU A 4 15.82 -3.47 -55.37
N LEU A 5 16.21 -2.35 -55.95
CA LEU A 5 15.36 -1.46 -56.73
C LEU A 5 15.08 -2.09 -58.11
N PRO A 6 14.04 -1.73 -58.83
CA PRO A 6 14.17 -0.99 -60.06
C PRO A 6 13.11 0.11 -60.24
N ASP A 7 13.38 1.22 -60.82
CA ASP A 7 13.76 1.62 -62.18
C ASP A 7 12.57 2.04 -63.08
N HIS A 8 12.66 3.28 -63.54
CA HIS A 8 12.29 3.91 -64.79
C HIS A 8 11.12 3.41 -65.66
N GLN A 9 10.35 4.37 -66.11
CA GLN A 9 10.14 4.77 -67.53
C GLN A 9 9.08 5.89 -67.60
N GLN A 10 9.42 7.10 -67.97
CA GLN A 10 9.37 7.70 -69.32
C GLN A 10 8.21 7.22 -70.19
N ASP A 11 7.27 8.12 -70.43
CA ASP A 11 6.66 8.17 -71.74
C ASP A 11 6.39 9.61 -72.21
N GLN A 12 7.05 9.89 -73.34
CA GLN A 12 6.84 11.08 -74.15
C GLN A 12 5.72 10.83 -75.16
N SER A 13 5.21 11.91 -75.61
CA SER A 13 4.51 12.09 -76.90
C SER A 13 2.99 12.23 -76.80
N GLN A 14 2.55 13.46 -77.01
CA GLN A 14 1.71 13.71 -78.18
C GLN A 14 1.65 15.21 -78.53
N LEU A 15 2.38 15.55 -79.59
CA LEU A 15 2.13 16.76 -80.36
C LEU A 15 0.83 16.59 -81.17
N SER A 16 -0.06 17.53 -81.07
CA SER A 16 -1.14 17.68 -82.04
C SER A 16 -1.32 19.16 -82.39
N ASN A 17 -1.03 19.39 -83.61
CA ASN A 17 -1.33 20.48 -84.53
C ASN A 17 -2.40 21.46 -84.09
N THR A 18 -1.99 22.74 -83.95
CA THR A 18 -2.94 23.84 -84.05
C THR A 18 -2.54 24.75 -85.17
N SER A 19 -3.40 24.82 -86.16
CA SER A 19 -3.34 25.60 -87.37
C SER A 19 -3.16 27.11 -87.06
N ILE A 20 -2.19 27.69 -87.75
CA ILE A 20 -1.84 29.12 -87.75
C ILE A 20 -2.89 29.86 -88.58
N GLU A 21 -3.73 30.67 -87.96
CA GLU A 21 -4.49 31.73 -88.61
C GLU A 21 -3.58 32.95 -88.83
N PRO A 22 -3.73 33.63 -89.99
CA PRO A 22 -2.85 34.73 -90.35
C PRO A 22 -3.13 35.99 -89.51
N VAL A 23 -2.12 36.48 -88.87
CA VAL A 23 -2.07 37.74 -88.13
C VAL A 23 -2.41 38.90 -89.08
N LYS A 24 -3.51 39.57 -88.87
CA LYS A 24 -3.92 40.84 -89.45
C LYS A 24 -3.01 41.97 -88.96
N ALA A 25 -2.32 42.62 -89.91
CA ALA A 25 -1.39 43.70 -89.64
C ALA A 25 -2.06 44.85 -88.77
N PRO A 26 -1.37 45.40 -87.78
CA PRO A 26 -1.94 46.47 -86.98
C PRO A 26 -1.99 47.78 -87.81
N ASP A 27 -3.15 48.43 -87.74
CA ASP A 27 -3.39 49.74 -88.33
C ASP A 27 -2.48 50.80 -87.62
N ARG A 28 -1.55 51.38 -88.33
CA ARG A 28 -0.46 52.20 -87.81
C ARG A 28 -0.83 53.59 -87.32
N PHE A 29 -2.13 53.88 -87.05
CA PHE A 29 -2.54 55.26 -86.73
C PHE A 29 -3.42 55.43 -85.45
N GLN A 30 -3.49 54.45 -84.57
CA GLN A 30 -4.10 54.71 -83.25
C GLN A 30 -3.06 54.66 -82.14
N ILE A 31 -2.30 55.77 -82.00
CA ILE A 31 -1.32 55.92 -80.92
C ILE A 31 -1.95 56.25 -79.56
N PHE A 32 -3.22 56.55 -79.54
CA PHE A 32 -3.94 56.86 -78.34
C PHE A 32 -5.26 56.12 -78.31
N GLU A 33 -5.52 55.45 -77.21
CA GLU A 33 -6.81 54.79 -76.91
C GLU A 33 -7.92 55.84 -76.91
N GLN A 34 -9.01 55.62 -77.70
CA GLN A 34 -10.12 56.56 -77.82
C GLN A 34 -10.68 57.01 -76.49
N THR A 35 -10.71 56.16 -75.50
CA THR A 35 -11.08 56.49 -74.13
C THR A 35 -10.16 57.53 -73.47
N ALA A 36 -8.87 57.57 -73.79
CA ALA A 36 -7.92 58.57 -73.30
C ALA A 36 -8.14 59.93 -73.97
N LEU A 37 -8.52 59.97 -75.28
CA LEU A 37 -8.82 61.23 -76.02
C LEU A 37 -10.18 61.83 -75.61
N GLU A 38 -11.14 61.02 -75.27
CA GLU A 38 -12.42 61.49 -74.70
C GLU A 38 -12.25 62.09 -73.30
N HIS A 39 -11.34 61.53 -72.50
CA HIS A 39 -11.00 62.08 -71.17
C HIS A 39 -10.25 63.43 -71.28
N LEU A 40 -9.43 63.63 -72.30
CA LEU A 40 -8.75 64.92 -72.56
C LEU A 40 -9.66 66.02 -73.18
N ARG A 41 -10.74 65.60 -73.87
CA ARG A 41 -11.69 66.52 -74.50
C ARG A 41 -12.81 66.98 -73.57
N SER A 42 -13.05 66.24 -72.47
CA SER A 42 -13.98 66.67 -71.42
C SER A 42 -13.35 67.56 -70.38
N GLY A 43 -12.92 68.76 -70.81
CA GLY A 43 -12.31 69.79 -69.96
C GLY A 43 -13.24 70.40 -68.92
N SER A 44 -14.18 69.68 -68.36
CA SER A 44 -15.13 70.21 -67.43
C SER A 44 -15.22 69.52 -66.08
N ASN A 45 -14.20 68.69 -65.69
CA ASN A 45 -14.25 68.05 -64.39
C ASN A 45 -13.11 68.41 -63.40
N LEU A 46 -12.54 69.67 -63.56
CA LEU A 46 -11.54 70.19 -62.62
C LEU A 46 -12.09 70.67 -61.28
N SER A 47 -13.39 70.60 -61.05
CA SER A 47 -14.02 71.08 -59.82
C SER A 47 -14.75 70.00 -58.99
N LYS A 48 -14.66 68.69 -59.38
CA LYS A 48 -15.20 67.62 -58.51
C LYS A 48 -14.06 67.13 -57.62
N PRO A 49 -14.20 67.23 -56.29
CA PRO A 49 -13.22 66.59 -55.39
C PRO A 49 -13.15 65.11 -55.76
N VAL A 50 -11.94 64.66 -56.17
CA VAL A 50 -11.68 63.27 -56.45
C VAL A 50 -11.99 62.50 -55.19
N SER A 51 -13.06 61.78 -55.18
CA SER A 51 -13.33 60.85 -54.09
C SER A 51 -12.34 59.68 -54.23
N PHE A 52 -11.22 59.78 -53.50
CA PHE A 52 -10.09 58.80 -53.55
C PHE A 52 -10.48 57.34 -53.26
N LEU A 53 -11.71 57.09 -52.87
CA LEU A 53 -12.19 55.77 -52.56
C LEU A 53 -13.59 55.55 -53.17
N PRO A 54 -13.77 54.59 -54.07
CA PRO A 54 -15.10 54.19 -54.56
C PRO A 54 -15.99 53.71 -53.40
N MET A 55 -17.31 53.89 -53.54
CA MET A 55 -18.32 53.56 -52.52
C MET A 55 -18.09 52.15 -51.87
N PRO A 56 -17.80 51.06 -52.61
CA PRO A 56 -17.59 49.76 -52.03
C PRO A 56 -16.35 49.69 -51.11
N VAL A 57 -15.28 50.48 -51.44
CA VAL A 57 -14.05 50.50 -50.64
C VAL A 57 -14.29 51.28 -49.33
N ARG A 58 -15.11 52.35 -49.34
CA ARG A 58 -15.51 53.06 -48.10
C ARG A 58 -16.33 52.18 -47.20
N LEU A 59 -17.28 51.41 -47.74
CA LEU A 59 -18.10 50.43 -47.00
C LEU A 59 -17.21 49.33 -46.40
N ALA A 60 -16.27 48.80 -47.19
CA ALA A 60 -15.30 47.80 -46.73
C ALA A 60 -14.38 48.37 -45.63
N ALA A 61 -13.93 49.63 -45.75
CA ALA A 61 -13.13 50.29 -44.71
C ALA A 61 -13.92 50.49 -43.39
N ILE A 62 -15.19 50.94 -43.50
CA ILE A 62 -16.05 51.12 -42.31
C ILE A 62 -16.33 49.76 -41.63
N THR A 63 -16.65 48.74 -42.41
CA THR A 63 -16.86 47.39 -41.83
C THR A 63 -15.57 46.83 -41.20
N ALA A 64 -14.41 47.04 -41.81
CA ALA A 64 -13.12 46.64 -41.23
C ALA A 64 -12.83 47.36 -39.89
N ILE A 65 -13.07 48.67 -39.84
CA ILE A 65 -12.90 49.49 -38.62
C ILE A 65 -13.90 49.03 -37.54
N LEU A 66 -15.13 48.71 -37.90
CA LEU A 66 -16.17 48.27 -36.98
C LEU A 66 -15.83 46.90 -36.40
N ILE A 67 -15.40 45.95 -37.25
CA ILE A 67 -14.95 44.59 -36.81
C ILE A 67 -13.72 44.73 -35.92
N THR A 68 -12.72 45.56 -36.29
CA THR A 68 -11.52 45.76 -35.47
C THR A 68 -11.86 46.44 -34.15
N GLY A 69 -12.74 47.46 -34.15
CA GLY A 69 -13.21 48.09 -32.92
C GLY A 69 -13.98 47.15 -32.01
N LEU A 70 -14.86 46.30 -32.58
CA LEU A 70 -15.58 45.27 -31.82
C LEU A 70 -14.61 44.24 -31.27
N GLY A 71 -13.58 43.85 -32.03
CA GLY A 71 -12.53 42.92 -31.62
C GLY A 71 -11.70 43.48 -30.44
N VAL A 72 -11.31 44.78 -30.50
CA VAL A 72 -10.59 45.45 -29.40
C VAL A 72 -11.50 45.57 -28.16
N LEU A 73 -12.75 45.93 -28.33
CA LEU A 73 -13.71 46.00 -27.24
C LEU A 73 -13.88 44.61 -26.57
N TRP A 74 -14.05 43.57 -27.40
CA TRP A 74 -14.07 42.19 -26.90
C TRP A 74 -12.78 41.81 -26.15
N ALA A 75 -11.62 42.16 -26.69
CA ALA A 75 -10.32 41.89 -26.07
C ALA A 75 -10.13 42.55 -24.69
N ILE A 76 -10.79 43.70 -24.45
CA ILE A 76 -10.74 44.42 -23.17
C ILE A 76 -11.75 43.82 -22.16
N PHE A 77 -12.95 43.46 -22.59
CA PHE A 77 -14.03 43.03 -21.69
C PHE A 77 -14.13 41.51 -21.52
N ALA A 78 -13.71 40.71 -22.48
CA ALA A 78 -13.72 39.27 -22.38
C ALA A 78 -12.73 38.77 -21.30
N ARG A 79 -13.09 37.70 -20.62
CA ARG A 79 -12.23 37.03 -19.63
C ARG A 79 -11.96 35.61 -20.09
N VAL A 80 -10.73 35.30 -20.44
CA VAL A 80 -10.27 34.00 -20.87
C VAL A 80 -9.63 33.28 -19.69
N PRO A 81 -10.08 32.05 -19.36
CA PRO A 81 -9.44 31.26 -18.29
C PRO A 81 -8.05 30.81 -18.71
N VAL A 82 -7.05 31.13 -17.90
CA VAL A 82 -5.71 30.52 -18.00
C VAL A 82 -5.76 29.18 -17.28
N GLN A 83 -5.32 28.13 -17.96
CA GLN A 83 -5.41 26.79 -17.45
C GLN A 83 -4.03 26.15 -17.39
N VAL A 84 -3.78 25.42 -16.32
CA VAL A 84 -2.61 24.54 -16.17
C VAL A 84 -3.05 23.10 -16.32
N ASN A 85 -2.20 22.33 -16.96
CA ASN A 85 -2.49 20.91 -17.22
C ASN A 85 -1.87 20.03 -16.14
N GLY A 86 -2.55 18.95 -15.81
CA GLY A 86 -2.07 17.89 -14.94
C GLY A 86 -2.60 16.52 -15.38
N VAL A 87 -2.15 15.49 -14.74
CA VAL A 87 -2.61 14.10 -14.96
C VAL A 87 -3.15 13.54 -13.66
N ALA A 88 -4.35 12.99 -13.71
CA ALA A 88 -4.97 12.33 -12.55
C ALA A 88 -4.98 10.81 -12.71
N ALA A 89 -5.01 10.14 -11.57
CA ALA A 89 -5.35 8.73 -11.47
C ALA A 89 -6.74 8.59 -10.82
N ILE A 90 -7.68 7.91 -11.50
CA ILE A 90 -9.00 7.62 -10.93
C ILE A 90 -8.89 6.32 -10.16
N VAL A 91 -8.52 6.42 -8.89
CA VAL A 91 -8.30 5.28 -7.99
C VAL A 91 -9.33 5.29 -6.86
N PRO A 92 -9.70 4.14 -6.29
CA PRO A 92 -10.63 4.11 -5.16
C PRO A 92 -10.09 4.90 -3.98
N GLU A 93 -11.00 5.45 -3.18
CA GLU A 93 -10.62 6.13 -1.93
C GLU A 93 -10.11 5.10 -0.93
N GLY A 94 -9.00 5.44 -0.27
CA GLY A 94 -8.38 4.63 0.77
C GLY A 94 -6.92 4.30 0.46
N ILE A 95 -6.30 3.60 1.38
CA ILE A 95 -4.95 3.10 1.20
C ILE A 95 -5.01 1.90 0.27
N ILE A 96 -4.38 2.02 -0.89
CA ILE A 96 -4.20 0.92 -1.82
C ILE A 96 -2.84 0.30 -1.55
N SER A 97 -2.83 -1.00 -1.29
CA SER A 97 -1.60 -1.75 -1.03
C SER A 97 -1.57 -2.98 -1.93
N SER A 98 -0.37 -3.42 -2.29
CA SER A 98 -0.17 -4.68 -3.02
C SER A 98 0.40 -5.73 -2.08
N ALA A 99 -0.15 -6.95 -2.16
CA ALA A 99 0.46 -8.12 -1.54
C ALA A 99 1.39 -8.77 -2.55
N LYS A 100 2.63 -9.01 -2.10
CA LYS A 100 3.69 -9.67 -2.87
C LYS A 100 3.97 -11.04 -2.30
N ALA A 101 4.44 -11.95 -3.14
CA ALA A 101 4.93 -13.24 -2.69
C ALA A 101 6.17 -13.06 -1.82
N SER A 102 6.15 -13.62 -0.60
CA SER A 102 7.29 -13.61 0.32
C SER A 102 8.27 -14.76 0.04
N THR A 103 7.78 -15.84 -0.60
CA THR A 103 8.54 -17.04 -0.94
C THR A 103 8.17 -17.54 -2.34
N ASP A 104 9.02 -18.41 -2.89
CA ASP A 104 8.77 -19.09 -4.14
C ASP A 104 7.85 -20.30 -3.91
N GLY A 105 6.91 -20.54 -4.81
CA GLY A 105 6.01 -21.66 -4.71
C GLY A 105 4.78 -21.59 -5.60
N VAL A 106 3.83 -22.49 -5.39
CA VAL A 106 2.57 -22.55 -6.13
C VAL A 106 1.47 -21.81 -5.35
N LEU A 107 0.86 -20.82 -6.00
CA LEU A 107 -0.18 -20.00 -5.38
C LEU A 107 -1.53 -20.72 -5.36
N ASN A 108 -2.09 -20.88 -4.19
CA ASN A 108 -3.43 -21.42 -3.97
C ASN A 108 -4.32 -20.38 -3.28
N TRP A 109 -5.35 -19.91 -3.98
CA TRP A 109 -6.32 -18.98 -3.42
C TRP A 109 -7.25 -19.71 -2.46
N GLN A 110 -7.35 -19.18 -1.25
CA GLN A 110 -8.22 -19.72 -0.21
C GLN A 110 -9.20 -18.62 0.18
N VAL A 111 -10.43 -18.71 -0.30
CA VAL A 111 -11.46 -17.73 0.06
C VAL A 111 -12.17 -18.19 1.32
N SER A 112 -11.87 -17.57 2.43
CA SER A 112 -12.67 -17.69 3.63
C SER A 112 -13.55 -16.45 3.78
N GLY A 113 -14.86 -16.62 3.57
CA GLY A 113 -15.85 -15.60 3.89
C GLY A 113 -16.16 -14.62 2.75
N VAL A 114 -16.94 -15.03 1.80
CA VAL A 114 -17.56 -14.14 0.83
C VAL A 114 -19.08 -14.30 0.90
N GLY A 115 -19.73 -13.28 1.44
CA GLY A 115 -21.19 -13.12 1.39
C GLY A 115 -22.04 -14.25 2.04
N PRO A 116 -23.29 -14.00 2.37
CA PRO A 116 -24.14 -14.99 3.01
C PRO A 116 -24.41 -16.24 2.17
N ASP A 117 -24.31 -16.16 0.86
CA ASP A 117 -24.61 -17.26 -0.05
C ASP A 117 -23.41 -18.21 -0.33
N LEU A 118 -22.19 -17.80 0.00
CA LEU A 118 -20.97 -18.61 -0.14
C LEU A 118 -20.44 -19.13 1.19
N LEU A 119 -21.06 -18.77 2.31
CA LEU A 119 -20.73 -19.26 3.65
C LEU A 119 -21.08 -20.72 3.91
N SER A 120 -21.80 -21.39 2.99
CA SER A 120 -22.09 -22.83 3.10
C SER A 120 -20.91 -23.72 2.73
N GLY A 121 -19.86 -23.19 2.12
CA GLY A 121 -18.58 -23.87 1.99
C GLY A 121 -17.87 -23.86 3.34
N GLN A 122 -17.76 -25.01 3.99
CA GLN A 122 -17.02 -25.20 5.24
C GLN A 122 -15.69 -24.44 5.19
N LEU A 123 -15.60 -23.34 5.93
CA LEU A 123 -14.33 -22.74 6.31
C LEU A 123 -13.47 -23.91 6.81
N SER A 124 -12.41 -24.25 6.09
CA SER A 124 -11.55 -25.34 6.50
C SER A 124 -11.19 -25.07 7.98
N ASN A 125 -11.50 -26.00 8.87
CA ASN A 125 -11.19 -25.87 10.30
C ASN A 125 -9.72 -25.51 10.53
N ARG A 126 -8.86 -25.90 9.59
CA ARG A 126 -7.46 -25.52 9.49
C ARG A 126 -7.27 -24.00 9.37
N ASN A 127 -7.89 -23.37 8.36
CA ASN A 127 -7.74 -21.94 8.10
C ASN A 127 -8.29 -21.09 9.25
N LEU A 128 -9.39 -21.57 9.85
CA LEU A 128 -9.95 -20.90 11.03
C LEU A 128 -9.01 -21.01 12.24
N ALA A 129 -8.39 -22.16 12.47
CA ALA A 129 -7.44 -22.36 13.57
C ALA A 129 -6.18 -21.50 13.37
N LEU A 130 -5.63 -21.46 12.15
CA LEU A 130 -4.46 -20.66 11.83
C LEU A 130 -4.77 -19.15 11.88
N SER A 131 -5.93 -18.73 11.42
CA SER A 131 -6.39 -17.33 11.50
C SER A 131 -6.56 -16.88 12.96
N ARG A 132 -7.15 -17.69 13.81
CA ARG A 132 -7.26 -17.42 15.26
C ARG A 132 -5.90 -17.35 15.95
N PHE A 133 -5.00 -18.26 15.59
CA PHE A 133 -3.63 -18.22 16.10
C PHE A 133 -2.94 -16.92 15.69
N TRP A 134 -3.04 -16.53 14.41
CA TRP A 134 -2.47 -15.27 13.91
C TRP A 134 -3.01 -14.06 14.66
N ASP A 135 -4.32 -13.98 14.83
CA ASP A 135 -4.96 -12.88 15.57
C ASP A 135 -4.46 -12.79 17.02
N THR A 136 -4.36 -13.94 17.70
CA THR A 136 -3.89 -13.98 19.09
C THR A 136 -2.39 -13.70 19.22
N ALA A 137 -1.56 -14.33 18.40
CA ALA A 137 -0.11 -14.28 18.55
C ALA A 137 0.50 -12.99 17.99
N VAL A 138 -0.01 -12.50 16.85
CA VAL A 138 0.58 -11.34 16.14
C VAL A 138 -0.19 -10.06 16.39
N VAL A 139 -1.53 -10.09 16.26
CA VAL A 139 -2.33 -8.87 16.37
C VAL A 139 -2.52 -8.44 17.82
N ARG A 140 -2.84 -9.39 18.71
CA ARG A 140 -3.06 -9.11 20.13
C ARG A 140 -1.80 -9.24 20.99
N ASN A 141 -0.70 -9.73 20.41
CA ASN A 141 0.58 -9.95 21.10
C ASN A 141 0.41 -10.67 22.46
N THR A 142 -0.49 -11.65 22.50
CA THR A 142 -0.76 -12.42 23.70
C THR A 142 0.13 -13.64 23.78
N THR A 143 0.46 -14.01 25.01
CA THR A 143 1.45 -14.99 25.45
C THR A 143 1.38 -16.37 24.79
N THR A 144 2.49 -17.07 24.92
CA THR A 144 2.77 -18.44 24.46
C THR A 144 1.62 -19.42 24.65
N LEU A 145 1.26 -20.06 23.55
CA LEU A 145 0.31 -21.16 23.56
C LEU A 145 0.91 -22.42 24.24
N PRO A 146 0.08 -23.27 24.87
CA PRO A 146 0.52 -24.57 25.33
C PRO A 146 1.13 -25.38 24.17
N ILE A 147 2.26 -26.05 24.44
CA ILE A 147 3.02 -26.79 23.41
C ILE A 147 2.19 -27.77 22.60
N GLN A 148 1.23 -28.45 23.23
CA GLN A 148 0.36 -29.41 22.53
C GLN A 148 -0.53 -28.74 21.48
N GLN A 149 -1.05 -27.55 21.79
CA GLN A 149 -1.83 -26.77 20.84
C GLN A 149 -0.95 -26.22 19.71
N LEU A 150 0.26 -25.74 20.06
CA LEU A 150 1.22 -25.25 19.09
C LEU A 150 1.66 -26.36 18.12
N LYS A 151 1.99 -27.56 18.63
CA LYS A 151 2.34 -28.72 17.81
C LYS A 151 1.19 -29.10 16.86
N LYS A 152 -0.05 -29.12 17.36
CA LYS A 152 -1.23 -29.38 16.51
C LYS A 152 -1.37 -28.33 15.41
N LEU A 153 -1.15 -27.05 15.70
CA LEU A 153 -1.20 -25.98 14.70
C LEU A 153 -0.08 -26.12 13.66
N VAL A 154 1.14 -26.46 14.07
CA VAL A 154 2.25 -26.73 13.16
C VAL A 154 1.93 -27.89 12.21
N LEU A 155 1.44 -29.00 12.74
CA LEU A 155 1.04 -30.14 11.90
C LEU A 155 -0.08 -29.76 10.94
N LEU A 156 -1.11 -29.04 11.41
CA LEU A 156 -2.18 -28.52 10.55
C LEU A 156 -1.67 -27.56 9.49
N SER A 157 -0.61 -26.79 9.75
CA SER A 157 -0.05 -25.84 8.78
C SER A 157 0.75 -26.54 7.67
N ILE A 158 1.38 -27.66 7.97
CA ILE A 158 2.15 -28.49 7.03
C ILE A 158 1.24 -29.36 6.17
N GLU A 159 0.07 -29.78 6.69
CA GLU A 159 -0.86 -30.57 5.91
C GLU A 159 -1.30 -29.84 4.65
N LEU A 160 -1.06 -30.43 3.50
CA LEU A 160 -1.55 -29.93 2.22
C LEU A 160 -3.09 -30.01 2.21
N PRO A 161 -3.79 -28.97 1.75
CA PRO A 161 -5.24 -29.04 1.64
C PRO A 161 -5.61 -30.18 0.70
N ALA A 162 -6.51 -31.06 1.14
CA ALA A 162 -7.05 -32.11 0.28
C ALA A 162 -7.57 -31.51 -1.03
N GLN A 163 -7.30 -32.16 -2.16
CA GLN A 163 -7.54 -31.63 -3.51
C GLN A 163 -8.99 -31.16 -3.78
N GLY A 164 -9.96 -31.53 -2.94
CA GLY A 164 -11.37 -31.10 -3.03
C GLY A 164 -11.74 -29.83 -2.25
N GLN A 165 -10.85 -29.27 -1.44
CA GLN A 165 -11.13 -28.07 -0.61
C GLN A 165 -10.64 -26.75 -1.24
N ARG A 166 -10.13 -26.80 -2.46
CA ARG A 166 -9.75 -25.60 -3.20
C ARG A 166 -11.02 -24.91 -3.69
N LEU A 167 -11.46 -23.89 -2.98
CA LEU A 167 -12.45 -22.97 -3.52
C LEU A 167 -11.78 -22.24 -4.69
N ILE A 168 -12.05 -22.72 -5.88
CA ILE A 168 -11.73 -22.00 -7.11
C ILE A 168 -12.58 -20.74 -7.05
N LEU A 169 -11.94 -19.58 -6.87
CA LEU A 169 -12.62 -18.32 -7.19
C LEU A 169 -13.12 -18.46 -8.62
N PRO A 170 -14.43 -18.33 -8.87
CA PRO A 170 -14.93 -18.43 -10.24
C PRO A 170 -14.09 -17.50 -11.11
N GLU A 171 -13.60 -18.00 -12.24
CA GLU A 171 -12.83 -17.21 -13.22
C GLU A 171 -13.57 -15.97 -13.71
N ALA A 172 -14.85 -15.89 -13.45
CA ALA A 172 -15.79 -14.81 -13.73
C ALA A 172 -15.50 -13.47 -13.00
N MET A 173 -14.44 -13.36 -12.19
CA MET A 173 -14.01 -12.04 -11.70
C MET A 173 -12.94 -11.38 -12.58
N ASN A 174 -12.81 -11.77 -13.81
CA ASN A 174 -12.16 -10.95 -14.82
C ASN A 174 -13.01 -9.69 -15.00
N SER A 175 -12.36 -8.54 -15.01
CA SER A 175 -12.96 -7.21 -15.22
C SER A 175 -13.79 -7.08 -16.52
N SER A 176 -13.81 -8.10 -17.38
CA SER A 176 -14.60 -8.20 -18.59
C SER A 176 -16.04 -8.67 -18.38
N ASP A 177 -16.36 -9.34 -17.27
CA ASP A 177 -17.72 -9.82 -17.01
C ASP A 177 -18.64 -8.81 -16.29
N ILE A 178 -18.19 -7.57 -16.15
CA ILE A 178 -19.09 -6.45 -15.88
C ILE A 178 -19.78 -6.05 -17.19
N LYS A 179 -20.36 -7.03 -17.90
CA LYS A 179 -21.31 -6.76 -18.95
C LYS A 179 -22.61 -6.29 -18.31
N GLY A 180 -22.87 -5.04 -18.54
CA GLY A 180 -24.20 -4.47 -18.63
C GLY A 180 -25.13 -4.69 -17.45
N GLY A 181 -25.26 -3.68 -16.63
CA GLY A 181 -26.52 -3.42 -15.98
C GLY A 181 -26.76 -4.19 -14.69
N SER A 182 -26.54 -3.58 -13.71
CA SER A 182 -26.98 -3.63 -12.33
C SER A 182 -25.82 -3.56 -11.35
N PHE A 183 -25.27 -2.39 -11.19
CA PHE A 183 -24.47 -2.02 -10.02
C PHE A 183 -25.29 -2.10 -8.71
N GLY A 184 -26.31 -2.95 -8.71
CA GLY A 184 -27.33 -3.03 -7.66
C GLY A 184 -27.02 -3.95 -6.50
N LYS A 185 -26.14 -4.94 -6.65
CA LYS A 185 -25.66 -5.77 -5.53
C LYS A 185 -24.14 -5.82 -5.64
N SER A 186 -23.48 -5.01 -4.86
CA SER A 186 -22.04 -4.88 -4.75
C SER A 186 -21.48 -6.18 -4.16
N ASN A 187 -21.19 -7.17 -4.97
CA ASN A 187 -20.35 -8.32 -4.63
C ASN A 187 -18.88 -7.88 -4.58
N LYS A 188 -18.57 -6.89 -3.74
CA LYS A 188 -17.22 -6.49 -3.46
C LYS A 188 -16.64 -7.53 -2.53
N LEU A 189 -15.62 -8.23 -2.97
CA LEU A 189 -14.97 -9.26 -2.19
C LEU A 189 -14.31 -8.60 -0.98
N PHE A 190 -14.91 -8.76 0.18
CA PHE A 190 -14.39 -8.31 1.46
C PHE A 190 -13.81 -9.50 2.20
N PHE A 191 -12.57 -9.37 2.63
CA PHE A 191 -11.92 -10.32 3.51
C PHE A 191 -11.95 -9.79 4.93
N PRO A 192 -12.52 -10.55 5.89
CA PRO A 192 -12.54 -10.15 7.29
C PRO A 192 -11.12 -10.03 7.86
N PRO A 193 -10.95 -9.35 9.01
CA PRO A 193 -9.67 -9.27 9.71
C PRO A 193 -9.03 -10.64 9.93
N SER A 194 -7.73 -10.71 9.79
CA SER A 194 -6.90 -11.90 10.05
C SER A 194 -7.32 -13.16 9.25
N SER A 195 -8.13 -13.02 8.20
CA SER A 195 -8.52 -14.15 7.36
C SER A 195 -7.43 -14.52 6.36
N ILE A 196 -7.27 -15.83 6.11
CA ILE A 196 -6.35 -16.34 5.10
C ILE A 196 -6.98 -16.15 3.73
N VAL A 197 -6.28 -15.43 2.85
CA VAL A 197 -6.71 -15.10 1.49
C VAL A 197 -6.12 -16.07 0.48
N ALA A 198 -4.84 -16.36 0.63
CA ALA A 198 -4.12 -17.28 -0.25
C ALA A 198 -2.99 -17.97 0.52
N GLN A 199 -2.57 -19.11 0.00
CA GLN A 199 -1.40 -19.86 0.46
C GLN A 199 -0.45 -20.03 -0.72
N ILE A 200 0.84 -19.89 -0.46
CA ILE A 200 1.91 -20.22 -1.38
C ILE A 200 2.48 -21.57 -0.91
N ASP A 201 2.25 -22.60 -1.67
CA ASP A 201 2.80 -23.94 -1.39
C ASP A 201 4.30 -23.91 -1.73
N SER A 202 5.12 -23.63 -0.73
CA SER A 202 6.57 -23.57 -0.83
C SER A 202 7.18 -24.78 -0.12
N PRO A 203 7.79 -25.73 -0.83
CA PRO A 203 8.46 -26.87 -0.21
C PRO A 203 9.59 -26.46 0.74
N VAL A 204 10.26 -25.33 0.43
CA VAL A 204 11.35 -24.80 1.25
C VAL A 204 10.82 -24.30 2.59
N ALA A 205 9.74 -23.51 2.58
CA ALA A 205 9.14 -23.00 3.81
C ALA A 205 8.58 -24.12 4.70
N VAL A 206 7.94 -25.11 4.10
CA VAL A 206 7.44 -26.32 4.79
C VAL A 206 8.60 -27.10 5.42
N HIS A 207 9.69 -27.32 4.66
CA HIS A 207 10.86 -28.03 5.16
C HIS A 207 11.53 -27.31 6.33
N GLN A 208 11.63 -26.00 6.27
CA GLN A 208 12.17 -25.18 7.36
C GLN A 208 11.33 -25.32 8.64
N LEU A 209 10.01 -25.27 8.54
CA LEU A 209 9.14 -25.44 9.69
C LEU A 209 9.21 -26.85 10.26
N ASP A 210 9.21 -27.90 9.42
CA ASP A 210 9.34 -29.29 9.84
C ASP A 210 10.69 -29.55 10.53
N THR A 211 11.78 -29.00 9.97
CA THR A 211 13.11 -29.08 10.58
C THR A 211 13.12 -28.43 11.97
N LYS A 212 12.50 -27.26 12.12
CA LYS A 212 12.39 -26.59 13.42
C LYS A 212 11.52 -27.38 14.41
N LEU A 213 10.45 -28.00 13.96
CA LEU A 213 9.64 -28.90 14.82
C LEU A 213 10.49 -30.07 15.34
N ARG A 214 11.22 -30.73 14.44
CA ARG A 214 12.09 -31.86 14.80
C ARG A 214 13.27 -31.48 15.70
N GLU A 215 13.76 -30.26 15.61
CA GLU A 215 14.81 -29.74 16.48
C GLU A 215 14.28 -29.40 17.88
N VAL A 216 13.12 -28.74 17.95
CA VAL A 216 12.57 -28.21 19.20
C VAL A 216 11.87 -29.29 20.02
N GLU A 217 11.21 -30.26 19.39
CA GLU A 217 10.45 -31.32 20.08
C GLU A 217 11.30 -32.13 21.07
N PRO A 218 12.48 -32.69 20.68
CA PRO A 218 13.34 -33.40 21.63
C PRO A 218 13.92 -32.50 22.71
N LYS A 219 14.30 -31.25 22.40
CA LYS A 219 14.75 -30.29 23.43
C LYS A 219 13.68 -30.09 24.50
N LEU A 220 12.44 -29.87 24.10
CA LEU A 220 11.31 -29.69 25.02
C LEU A 220 11.10 -30.92 25.90
N LEU A 221 11.16 -32.12 25.32
CA LEU A 221 11.02 -33.35 26.07
C LEU A 221 12.11 -33.51 27.13
N ILE A 222 13.37 -33.26 26.74
CA ILE A 222 14.54 -33.33 27.65
C ILE A 222 14.37 -32.33 28.80
N GLU A 223 14.01 -31.07 28.51
CA GLU A 223 13.85 -30.05 29.54
C GLU A 223 12.68 -30.36 30.47
N GLN A 224 11.56 -30.86 29.94
CA GLN A 224 10.42 -31.29 30.77
C GLN A 224 10.76 -32.45 31.69
N LEU A 225 11.51 -33.43 31.19
CA LEU A 225 11.99 -34.54 32.01
C LEU A 225 12.98 -34.08 33.08
N SER A 226 13.94 -33.23 32.71
CA SER A 226 14.90 -32.63 33.63
C SER A 226 14.22 -31.83 34.75
N SER A 227 13.23 -31.00 34.39
CA SER A 227 12.45 -30.24 35.37
C SER A 227 11.70 -31.16 36.33
N ARG A 228 11.05 -32.24 35.82
CA ARG A 228 10.30 -33.19 36.64
C ARG A 228 11.22 -33.92 37.59
N GLU A 229 12.39 -34.37 37.11
CA GLU A 229 13.38 -35.08 37.92
C GLU A 229 13.96 -34.17 39.00
N SER A 230 14.38 -32.95 38.66
CA SER A 230 14.87 -31.98 39.61
C SER A 230 13.84 -31.60 40.68
N ARG A 231 12.57 -31.45 40.29
CA ARG A 231 11.48 -31.23 41.26
C ARG A 231 11.23 -32.41 42.18
N ARG A 232 11.38 -33.65 41.67
CA ARG A 232 11.31 -34.86 42.48
C ARG A 232 12.46 -34.88 43.50
N ARG A 233 13.71 -34.70 43.04
CA ARG A 233 14.88 -34.65 43.92
C ARG A 233 14.75 -33.53 44.97
N TYR A 234 14.26 -32.36 44.58
CA TYR A 234 14.00 -31.29 45.56
C TYR A 234 13.03 -31.73 46.66
N LYS A 235 11.93 -32.44 46.30
CA LYS A 235 10.98 -32.98 47.29
C LYS A 235 11.65 -33.99 48.21
N ASP A 236 12.53 -34.83 47.68
CA ASP A 236 13.26 -35.84 48.45
C ASP A 236 14.18 -35.15 49.45
N TYR A 237 14.96 -34.13 49.00
CA TYR A 237 15.82 -33.33 49.93
C TYR A 237 14.97 -32.61 51.00
N LYS A 238 13.85 -32.05 50.64
CA LYS A 238 12.97 -31.40 51.60
C LYS A 238 12.33 -32.37 52.60
N ALA A 239 12.09 -33.60 52.21
CA ALA A 239 11.60 -34.65 53.10
C ALA A 239 12.65 -35.07 54.14
N LEU A 240 13.95 -35.00 53.80
CA LEU A 240 15.07 -35.30 54.71
C LEU A 240 15.31 -34.20 55.74
N ASP A 241 14.90 -32.96 55.49
CA ASP A 241 15.14 -31.84 56.42
C ASP A 241 14.45 -32.04 57.80
N SER A 242 13.29 -32.66 57.82
CA SER A 242 12.53 -32.90 59.07
C SER A 242 13.22 -33.93 59.98
N PRO A 243 13.64 -35.13 59.54
CA PRO A 243 14.41 -36.07 60.39
C PRO A 243 15.72 -35.48 60.88
N ILE A 244 16.47 -34.79 60.03
CA ILE A 244 17.73 -34.15 60.39
C ILE A 244 17.50 -33.08 61.51
N ALA A 245 16.45 -32.28 61.34
CA ALA A 245 16.10 -31.26 62.32
C ALA A 245 15.66 -31.85 63.67
N ILE A 246 14.98 -33.02 63.67
CA ILE A 246 14.57 -33.72 64.88
C ILE A 246 15.82 -34.26 65.58
N GLY A 247 16.69 -34.99 64.84
CA GLY A 247 17.96 -35.48 65.40
C GLY A 247 18.82 -34.39 66.00
N GLY A 248 18.93 -33.24 65.29
CA GLY A 248 19.68 -32.08 65.81
C GLY A 248 19.06 -31.49 67.11
N ARG A 249 17.75 -31.48 67.25
CA ARG A 249 17.09 -31.06 68.50
C ARG A 249 17.31 -32.03 69.64
N ASP A 250 17.31 -33.33 69.42
CA ASP A 250 17.53 -34.34 70.41
C ASP A 250 18.94 -34.32 70.92
N VAL A 251 19.95 -34.20 70.00
CA VAL A 251 21.35 -34.04 70.35
C VAL A 251 21.61 -32.73 71.09
N SER A 252 20.96 -31.64 70.69
CA SER A 252 21.06 -30.34 71.37
C SER A 252 20.51 -30.39 72.82
N LYS A 253 19.36 -31.04 73.05
CA LYS A 253 18.84 -31.28 74.39
C LYS A 253 19.77 -32.09 75.24
N ALA A 254 20.26 -33.24 74.72
CA ALA A 254 21.22 -34.08 75.40
C ALA A 254 22.52 -33.31 75.76
N LEU A 255 22.94 -32.40 74.83
CA LEU A 255 24.11 -31.55 75.07
C LEU A 255 23.91 -30.60 76.26
N VAL A 256 22.75 -29.89 76.28
CA VAL A 256 22.39 -28.97 77.39
C VAL A 256 22.33 -29.70 78.74
N GLU A 257 21.68 -30.87 78.76
CA GLU A 257 21.60 -31.72 79.98
C GLU A 257 23.01 -32.16 80.46
N ARG A 258 23.91 -32.54 79.57
CA ARG A 258 25.28 -32.93 79.89
C ARG A 258 26.11 -31.75 80.28
N GLU A 259 25.99 -30.58 79.71
CA GLU A 259 26.67 -29.36 80.10
C GLU A 259 26.28 -28.93 81.51
N THR A 260 24.98 -28.97 81.87
CA THR A 260 24.48 -28.68 83.20
C THR A 260 25.02 -29.69 84.24
N MET A 261 25.05 -30.98 83.89
CA MET A 261 25.59 -32.01 84.69
C MET A 261 27.15 -31.80 84.94
N LEU A 262 27.86 -31.40 83.86
CA LEU A 262 29.30 -31.10 83.96
C LEU A 262 29.55 -29.92 84.90
N GLU A 263 28.72 -28.87 84.87
CA GLU A 263 28.87 -27.75 85.82
C GLU A 263 28.55 -28.13 87.22
N LEU A 264 27.52 -28.95 87.49
CA LEU A 264 27.28 -29.51 88.84
C LEU A 264 28.43 -30.36 89.34
N LEU A 265 28.97 -31.22 88.47
CA LEU A 265 30.15 -32.04 88.83
C LEU A 265 31.40 -31.19 89.17
N LYS A 266 31.66 -30.11 88.45
CA LYS A 266 32.72 -29.14 88.76
C LYS A 266 32.51 -28.48 90.11
N ALA A 267 31.24 -28.05 90.44
CA ALA A 267 30.91 -27.47 91.72
C ALA A 267 31.07 -28.47 92.87
N LEU A 268 30.80 -29.75 92.65
CA LEU A 268 31.04 -30.84 93.65
C LEU A 268 32.53 -31.18 93.82
N GLN A 269 33.33 -31.04 92.77
CA GLN A 269 34.77 -31.23 92.82
C GLN A 269 35.46 -30.20 93.74
N THR A 270 35.03 -28.91 93.64
CA THR A 270 35.59 -27.86 94.53
C THR A 270 35.32 -28.15 96.01
N LYS A 271 34.33 -28.99 96.31
CA LYS A 271 33.96 -29.48 97.63
C LYS A 271 34.64 -30.83 98.02
N GLY A 272 35.44 -31.42 97.07
CA GLY A 272 36.14 -32.69 97.31
C GLY A 272 35.30 -33.97 97.14
N TYR A 273 34.06 -33.92 96.61
CA TYR A 273 33.13 -35.06 96.49
C TYR A 273 33.27 -35.86 95.22
N VAL A 274 33.97 -35.37 94.19
CA VAL A 274 34.03 -36.00 92.86
C VAL A 274 35.48 -36.03 92.37
N SER A 275 35.83 -37.13 91.71
CA SER A 275 37.22 -37.30 91.16
C SER A 275 37.40 -36.51 89.87
N VAL A 276 38.66 -36.11 89.59
CA VAL A 276 39.05 -35.42 88.29
C VAL A 276 38.74 -36.30 87.11
N GLU A 277 38.89 -37.61 87.24
CA GLU A 277 38.63 -38.59 86.18
C GLU A 277 37.18 -38.58 85.72
N THR A 278 36.22 -38.46 86.65
CA THR A 278 34.76 -38.38 86.34
C THR A 278 34.41 -37.12 85.54
N ILE A 279 35.05 -36.01 85.86
CA ILE A 279 34.83 -34.75 85.11
C ILE A 279 35.43 -34.85 83.70
N LEU A 280 36.60 -35.49 83.56
CA LEU A 280 37.25 -35.69 82.29
C LEU A 280 36.43 -36.58 81.39
N GLN A 281 35.83 -37.66 81.95
CA GLN A 281 34.92 -38.52 81.20
C GLN A 281 33.64 -37.78 80.73
N GLU A 282 33.03 -36.95 81.57
CA GLU A 282 31.85 -36.18 81.21
C GLU A 282 32.20 -35.09 80.21
N LYS A 283 33.34 -34.44 80.32
CA LYS A 283 33.89 -33.47 79.34
C LYS A 283 34.06 -34.11 77.94
N LEU A 284 34.56 -35.35 77.93
CA LEU A 284 34.67 -36.13 76.70
C LEU A 284 33.29 -36.40 76.05
N LYS A 285 32.25 -36.76 76.82
CA LYS A 285 30.91 -36.95 76.37
C LYS A 285 30.29 -35.67 75.77
N VAL A 286 30.45 -34.53 76.47
CA VAL A 286 30.06 -33.20 76.00
C VAL A 286 30.76 -32.87 74.70
N SER A 287 32.07 -33.15 74.57
CA SER A 287 32.85 -32.92 73.35
C SER A 287 32.36 -33.77 72.19
N LYS A 288 31.99 -35.04 72.46
CA LYS A 288 31.41 -35.93 71.43
C LYS A 288 30.09 -35.43 70.96
N LEU A 289 29.15 -35.02 71.82
CA LEU A 289 27.84 -34.45 71.44
C LEU A 289 28.01 -33.15 70.69
N LYS A 290 28.97 -32.29 71.01
CA LYS A 290 29.30 -31.09 70.21
C LYS A 290 29.76 -31.44 68.82
N GLN A 291 30.63 -32.44 68.67
CA GLN A 291 31.04 -32.91 67.32
C GLN A 291 29.89 -33.49 66.56
N GLU A 292 29.01 -34.30 67.18
CA GLU A 292 27.83 -34.87 66.58
C GLU A 292 26.84 -33.78 66.08
N LEU A 293 26.60 -32.74 66.89
CA LEU A 293 25.80 -31.60 66.53
C LEU A 293 26.38 -30.86 65.30
N LEU A 294 27.70 -30.63 65.28
CA LEU A 294 28.36 -30.01 64.12
C LEU A 294 28.24 -30.83 62.84
N VAL A 295 28.26 -32.16 62.94
CA VAL A 295 28.03 -33.05 61.78
C VAL A 295 26.60 -32.92 61.29
N ILE A 296 25.62 -32.94 62.20
CA ILE A 296 24.21 -32.76 61.87
C ILE A 296 23.93 -31.41 61.22
N ASP A 297 24.49 -30.32 61.77
CA ASP A 297 24.36 -28.96 61.20
C ASP A 297 24.99 -28.86 59.80
N ARG A 298 26.17 -29.49 59.60
CA ARG A 298 26.82 -29.58 58.29
C ARG A 298 25.95 -30.36 57.28
N ASP A 299 25.39 -31.50 57.70
CA ASP A 299 24.56 -32.35 56.84
C ASP A 299 23.23 -31.64 56.49
N ARG A 300 22.67 -30.87 57.43
CA ARG A 300 21.52 -30.00 57.20
C ARG A 300 21.81 -28.90 56.20
N LEU A 301 22.96 -28.21 56.34
CA LEU A 301 23.39 -27.20 55.38
C LEU A 301 23.61 -27.80 53.98
N GLY A 302 24.29 -28.93 53.91
CA GLY A 302 24.52 -29.66 52.64
C GLY A 302 23.21 -30.06 51.96
N ASN A 303 22.23 -30.56 52.76
CA ASN A 303 20.92 -30.93 52.27
C ASN A 303 20.13 -29.72 51.72
N ASN A 304 20.17 -28.59 52.44
CA ASN A 304 19.54 -27.33 52.01
C ASN A 304 20.16 -26.78 50.73
N ILE A 305 21.49 -26.78 50.61
CA ILE A 305 22.21 -26.34 49.43
C ILE A 305 21.81 -27.22 48.23
N SER A 306 21.89 -28.55 48.38
CA SER A 306 21.50 -29.50 47.33
C SER A 306 20.05 -29.36 46.92
N GLY A 307 19.15 -29.15 47.90
CA GLY A 307 17.74 -28.86 47.61
C GLY A 307 17.56 -27.56 46.79
N THR A 308 18.25 -26.50 47.19
CA THR A 308 18.20 -25.22 46.47
C THR A 308 18.72 -25.35 45.05
N ASP A 309 19.84 -26.06 44.85
CA ASP A 309 20.39 -26.33 43.52
C ASP A 309 19.41 -27.08 42.62
N GLN A 310 18.73 -28.11 43.15
CA GLN A 310 17.70 -28.83 42.41
C GLN A 310 16.49 -27.95 42.05
N SER A 311 16.10 -27.05 42.94
CA SER A 311 15.04 -26.07 42.66
C SER A 311 15.46 -25.10 41.54
N GLN A 312 16.70 -24.63 41.59
CA GLN A 312 17.25 -23.75 40.53
C GLN A 312 17.36 -24.50 39.19
N GLN A 313 17.82 -25.75 39.19
CA GLN A 313 17.87 -26.57 37.98
C GLN A 313 16.47 -26.80 37.37
N ALA A 314 15.47 -27.08 38.22
CA ALA A 314 14.08 -27.19 37.75
C ALA A 314 13.58 -25.90 37.09
N SER A 315 13.87 -24.74 37.72
CA SER A 315 13.51 -23.44 37.21
C SER A 315 14.21 -23.11 35.88
N LYS A 316 15.51 -23.46 35.76
CA LYS A 316 16.26 -23.30 34.50
C LYS A 316 15.67 -24.19 33.38
N ALA A 317 15.34 -25.43 33.69
CA ALA A 317 14.75 -26.35 32.73
C ALA A 317 13.34 -25.86 32.27
N ASP A 318 12.54 -25.34 33.20
CA ASP A 318 11.24 -24.73 32.84
C ASP A 318 11.42 -23.50 31.94
N LEU A 319 12.41 -22.65 32.21
CA LEU A 319 12.73 -21.49 31.38
C LEU A 319 13.20 -21.92 29.98
N ASN A 320 14.08 -22.92 29.90
CA ASN A 320 14.56 -23.45 28.62
C ASN A 320 13.41 -24.06 27.81
N ALA A 321 12.49 -24.77 28.45
CA ALA A 321 11.28 -25.29 27.81
C ALA A 321 10.38 -24.17 27.26
N LEU A 322 10.25 -23.06 28.01
CA LEU A 322 9.52 -21.88 27.56
C LEU A 322 10.21 -21.24 26.35
N LEU A 323 11.52 -21.07 26.38
CA LEU A 323 12.30 -20.52 25.25
C LEU A 323 12.15 -21.39 24.01
N ALA A 324 12.26 -22.70 24.13
CA ALA A 324 12.06 -23.62 23.03
C ALA A 324 10.62 -23.57 22.46
N THR A 325 9.61 -23.40 23.33
CA THR A 325 8.24 -23.17 22.90
C THR A 325 8.08 -21.86 22.11
N ASN A 326 8.74 -20.80 22.56
CA ASN A 326 8.75 -19.52 21.85
C ASN A 326 9.46 -19.61 20.49
N GLU A 327 10.57 -20.37 20.40
CA GLU A 327 11.25 -20.63 19.12
C GLU A 327 10.31 -21.29 18.11
N LEU A 328 9.55 -22.31 18.54
CA LEU A 328 8.58 -22.97 17.67
C LEU A 328 7.44 -22.05 17.29
N GLN A 329 6.94 -21.23 18.23
CA GLN A 329 5.90 -20.23 17.94
C GLN A 329 6.37 -19.23 16.91
N ASN A 330 7.59 -18.70 17.05
CA ASN A 330 8.17 -17.76 16.11
C ASN A 330 8.42 -18.40 14.74
N ALA A 331 8.83 -19.66 14.69
CA ALA A 331 8.97 -20.40 13.45
C ALA A 331 7.62 -20.57 12.73
N LEU A 332 6.53 -20.83 13.44
CA LEU A 332 5.19 -20.91 12.89
C LEU A 332 4.72 -19.53 12.40
N ILE A 333 4.97 -18.46 13.14
CA ILE A 333 4.62 -17.09 12.72
C ILE A 333 5.39 -16.74 11.44
N SER A 334 6.68 -17.02 11.37
CA SER A 334 7.50 -16.78 10.17
C SER A 334 6.97 -17.57 8.98
N TYR A 335 6.65 -18.85 9.17
CA TYR A 335 6.06 -19.68 8.12
C TYR A 335 4.72 -19.11 7.63
N LEU A 336 3.84 -18.69 8.53
CA LEU A 336 2.56 -18.09 8.15
C LEU A 336 2.75 -16.77 7.41
N TRP A 337 3.74 -15.97 7.81
CA TRP A 337 4.09 -14.72 7.12
C TRP A 337 4.62 -14.97 5.70
N ASP A 338 5.43 -16.00 5.54
CA ASP A 338 6.07 -16.31 4.26
C ASP A 338 5.14 -17.07 3.30
N ALA A 339 4.39 -18.03 3.81
CA ALA A 339 3.60 -18.95 3.00
C ALA A 339 2.13 -18.54 2.86
N PHE A 340 1.62 -17.59 3.66
CA PHE A 340 0.21 -17.20 3.62
C PHE A 340 0.04 -15.70 3.38
N ILE A 341 -0.98 -15.36 2.61
CA ILE A 341 -1.47 -14.00 2.50
C ILE A 341 -2.63 -13.84 3.46
N ILE A 342 -2.42 -13.08 4.51
CA ILE A 342 -3.39 -12.87 5.59
C ILE A 342 -3.92 -11.44 5.52
N SER A 343 -5.23 -11.29 5.66
CA SER A 343 -5.89 -9.98 5.68
C SER A 343 -5.43 -9.16 6.90
N PRO A 344 -5.20 -7.85 6.72
CA PRO A 344 -4.82 -6.96 7.83
C PRO A 344 -5.91 -6.88 8.91
N PRO A 345 -5.59 -6.36 10.12
CA PRO A 345 -6.53 -6.28 11.25
C PRO A 345 -7.83 -5.51 10.97
N GLY A 346 -7.81 -4.58 10.00
CA GLY A 346 -9.01 -3.84 9.57
C GLY A 346 -9.86 -4.55 8.51
N GLY A 347 -9.46 -5.75 8.07
CA GLY A 347 -10.00 -6.37 6.88
C GLY A 347 -9.52 -5.70 5.59
N MET A 348 -9.87 -6.25 4.45
CA MET A 348 -9.51 -5.68 3.16
C MET A 348 -10.55 -5.95 2.08
N TYR A 349 -10.64 -5.03 1.11
CA TYR A 349 -11.41 -5.20 -0.12
C TYR A 349 -10.48 -5.54 -1.26
N LEU A 350 -10.75 -6.61 -2.00
CA LEU A 350 -10.00 -6.96 -3.20
C LEU A 350 -10.27 -5.93 -4.30
N VAL A 351 -9.20 -5.33 -4.82
CA VAL A 351 -9.25 -4.38 -5.94
C VAL A 351 -8.88 -5.08 -7.24
N ALA A 352 -7.78 -5.81 -7.26
CA ALA A 352 -7.30 -6.54 -8.42
C ALA A 352 -6.58 -7.82 -8.01
N LYS A 353 -6.68 -8.83 -8.85
CA LYS A 353 -5.99 -10.12 -8.74
C LYS A 353 -5.14 -10.30 -10.00
N TYR A 354 -3.84 -10.54 -9.83
CA TYR A 354 -2.92 -10.63 -10.96
C TYR A 354 -2.57 -12.07 -11.34
N MET A 355 -2.56 -12.98 -10.36
CA MET A 355 -2.14 -14.36 -10.56
C MET A 355 -3.33 -15.32 -10.50
N ARG A 356 -3.30 -16.35 -11.33
CA ARG A 356 -4.31 -17.43 -11.32
C ARG A 356 -4.01 -18.46 -10.24
N ASN A 357 -5.02 -19.20 -9.86
CA ASN A 357 -4.85 -20.34 -8.94
C ASN A 357 -3.97 -21.42 -9.59
N GLY A 358 -3.06 -21.99 -8.82
CA GLY A 358 -2.12 -23.01 -9.30
C GLY A 358 -0.92 -22.48 -10.07
N MET A 359 -0.76 -21.15 -10.24
CA MET A 359 0.43 -20.58 -10.86
C MET A 359 1.64 -20.62 -9.91
N TYR A 360 2.81 -20.89 -10.48
CA TYR A 360 4.08 -20.71 -9.79
C TYR A 360 4.40 -19.23 -9.68
N VAL A 361 4.72 -18.79 -8.48
CA VAL A 361 5.08 -17.40 -8.14
C VAL A 361 6.48 -17.35 -7.55
N ARG A 362 7.19 -16.27 -7.80
CA ARG A 362 8.52 -16.01 -7.26
C ARG A 362 8.43 -14.95 -6.18
N LYS A 363 9.38 -14.97 -5.27
CA LYS A 363 9.52 -13.94 -4.25
C LYS A 363 9.55 -12.54 -4.88
N GLY A 364 8.67 -11.67 -4.43
CA GLY A 364 8.51 -10.31 -4.93
C GLY A 364 7.42 -10.11 -5.99
N ASP A 365 6.86 -11.19 -6.57
CA ASP A 365 5.76 -11.09 -7.53
C ASP A 365 4.53 -10.47 -6.88
N GLU A 366 3.88 -9.54 -7.60
CA GLU A 366 2.61 -8.96 -7.15
C GLU A 366 1.47 -9.94 -7.36
N LEU A 367 0.79 -10.30 -6.28
CA LEU A 367 -0.28 -11.29 -6.30
C LEU A 367 -1.66 -10.65 -6.40
N LEU A 368 -1.89 -9.63 -5.58
CA LEU A 368 -3.15 -8.89 -5.53
C LEU A 368 -2.95 -7.46 -5.07
N THR A 369 -3.90 -6.61 -5.42
CA THR A 369 -4.03 -5.26 -4.87
C THR A 369 -5.31 -5.19 -4.05
N PHE A 370 -5.22 -4.58 -2.89
CA PHE A 370 -6.34 -4.44 -1.97
C PHE A 370 -6.46 -3.00 -1.44
N SER A 371 -7.63 -2.68 -0.92
CA SER A 371 -7.94 -1.39 -0.29
C SER A 371 -8.57 -1.60 1.08
N ASN A 372 -8.32 -0.69 2.01
CA ASN A 372 -8.99 -0.68 3.31
C ASN A 372 -10.43 -0.13 3.25
N LYS A 373 -10.83 0.46 2.12
CA LYS A 373 -12.19 0.95 1.87
C LYS A 373 -12.80 0.25 0.65
N PRO A 374 -14.12 0.14 0.59
CA PRO A 374 -14.78 -0.45 -0.56
C PRO A 374 -14.43 0.32 -1.85
N PRO A 375 -14.08 -0.37 -2.96
CA PRO A 375 -13.72 0.25 -4.23
C PRO A 375 -14.94 0.89 -4.89
N THR A 376 -15.35 2.06 -4.40
CA THR A 376 -16.40 2.91 -4.98
C THR A 376 -15.77 4.02 -5.81
N LEU A 377 -16.57 4.64 -6.68
CA LEU A 377 -16.14 5.86 -7.37
C LEU A 377 -15.68 6.90 -6.35
N PRO A 378 -14.44 7.40 -6.48
CA PRO A 378 -13.87 8.31 -5.51
C PRO A 378 -14.54 9.69 -5.58
N SER A 379 -14.71 10.31 -4.42
CA SER A 379 -15.05 11.73 -4.33
C SER A 379 -13.81 12.62 -4.42
N ARG A 380 -12.65 12.09 -4.07
CA ARG A 380 -11.34 12.74 -4.16
C ARG A 380 -10.38 11.91 -4.99
N ILE A 381 -9.67 12.56 -5.89
CA ILE A 381 -8.68 11.91 -6.75
C ILE A 381 -7.31 12.58 -6.61
N PRO A 382 -6.21 11.82 -6.69
CA PRO A 382 -4.89 12.37 -6.82
C PRO A 382 -4.67 12.92 -8.23
N VAL A 383 -4.13 14.13 -8.29
CA VAL A 383 -3.71 14.81 -9.51
C VAL A 383 -2.24 15.15 -9.39
N PHE A 384 -1.50 14.91 -10.44
CA PHE A 384 -0.08 15.16 -10.52
C PHE A 384 0.14 16.33 -11.48
N VAL A 385 0.93 17.31 -11.04
CA VAL A 385 1.29 18.50 -11.82
C VAL A 385 2.79 18.72 -11.76
N ASP A 386 3.34 19.43 -12.73
CA ASP A 386 4.74 19.80 -12.74
C ASP A 386 5.03 20.99 -11.79
N SER A 387 6.31 21.32 -11.61
CA SER A 387 6.75 22.38 -10.69
C SER A 387 6.27 23.77 -11.12
N VAL A 388 6.16 24.04 -12.41
CA VAL A 388 5.74 25.34 -12.95
C VAL A 388 4.24 25.53 -12.73
N ALA A 389 3.46 24.50 -13.03
CA ALA A 389 2.02 24.49 -12.77
C ALA A 389 1.73 24.62 -11.27
N PHE A 390 2.48 23.90 -10.44
CA PHE A 390 2.31 23.87 -8.99
C PHE A 390 2.37 25.26 -8.34
N GLN A 391 3.31 26.13 -8.77
CA GLN A 391 3.46 27.47 -8.21
C GLN A 391 2.25 28.38 -8.46
N GLN A 392 1.40 28.07 -9.44
CA GLN A 392 0.24 28.87 -9.81
C GLN A 392 -1.06 28.37 -9.16
N LEU A 393 -1.00 27.32 -8.34
CA LEU A 393 -2.17 26.68 -7.79
C LEU A 393 -2.53 27.16 -6.40
N SER A 394 -3.82 27.22 -6.14
CA SER A 394 -4.39 27.52 -4.83
C SER A 394 -5.61 26.64 -4.56
N GLU A 395 -5.90 26.40 -3.31
CA GLU A 395 -7.10 25.66 -2.91
C GLU A 395 -8.37 26.38 -3.41
N GLY A 396 -9.41 25.61 -3.69
CA GLY A 396 -10.68 26.13 -4.19
C GLY A 396 -10.72 26.40 -5.70
N MET A 397 -9.60 26.28 -6.43
CA MET A 397 -9.59 26.47 -7.90
C MET A 397 -10.45 25.43 -8.60
N ARG A 398 -11.13 25.86 -9.66
CA ARG A 398 -11.96 24.97 -10.49
C ARG A 398 -11.11 24.04 -11.33
N VAL A 399 -11.52 22.78 -11.37
CA VAL A 399 -10.86 21.71 -12.09
C VAL A 399 -11.81 21.02 -13.03
N LEU A 400 -11.34 20.69 -14.22
CA LEU A 400 -12.03 19.81 -15.16
C LEU A 400 -11.20 18.56 -15.38
N VAL A 401 -11.79 17.41 -15.06
CA VAL A 401 -11.13 16.10 -15.15
C VAL A 401 -11.76 15.31 -16.29
N THR A 402 -10.96 14.97 -17.29
CA THR A 402 -11.44 14.21 -18.47
C THR A 402 -10.73 12.85 -18.48
N PRO A 403 -11.45 11.74 -18.16
CA PRO A 403 -10.87 10.41 -18.24
C PRO A 403 -10.37 10.10 -19.66
N LYS A 404 -9.21 9.45 -19.78
CA LYS A 404 -8.67 9.04 -21.07
C LYS A 404 -9.65 8.11 -21.78
N GLY A 405 -9.82 8.32 -23.09
CA GLY A 405 -10.79 7.61 -23.92
C GLY A 405 -12.15 8.30 -24.02
N ILE A 406 -12.36 9.43 -23.32
CA ILE A 406 -13.56 10.27 -23.44
C ILE A 406 -13.20 11.55 -24.18
N SER A 407 -13.95 11.85 -25.26
CA SER A 407 -13.75 13.09 -26.03
C SER A 407 -14.18 14.30 -25.22
N ARG A 408 -13.22 15.16 -24.90
CA ARG A 408 -13.47 16.40 -24.18
C ARG A 408 -14.34 17.38 -24.96
N ALA A 409 -14.15 17.46 -26.27
CA ALA A 409 -14.94 18.33 -27.13
C ALA A 409 -16.43 17.97 -27.09
N GLN A 410 -16.73 16.67 -26.93
CA GLN A 410 -18.09 16.16 -26.96
C GLN A 410 -18.77 16.14 -25.58
N TYR A 411 -18.06 15.72 -24.55
CA TYR A 411 -18.61 15.48 -23.21
C TYR A 411 -18.10 16.44 -22.13
N GLY A 412 -17.09 17.25 -22.47
CA GLY A 412 -16.44 18.12 -21.49
C GLY A 412 -15.57 17.35 -20.50
N GLY A 413 -15.59 17.79 -19.25
CA GLY A 413 -14.89 17.14 -18.14
C GLY A 413 -15.76 17.06 -16.89
N ILE A 414 -15.38 16.19 -15.98
CA ILE A 414 -15.96 16.10 -14.64
C ILE A 414 -15.56 17.36 -13.86
N ILE A 415 -16.53 18.01 -13.25
CA ILE A 415 -16.30 19.23 -12.48
C ILE A 415 -15.72 18.84 -11.10
N GLY A 416 -14.66 19.53 -10.72
CA GLY A 416 -14.04 19.40 -9.41
C GLY A 416 -13.49 20.71 -8.90
N VAL A 417 -12.96 20.68 -7.70
CA VAL A 417 -12.24 21.78 -7.06
C VAL A 417 -10.97 21.24 -6.40
N VAL A 418 -9.92 22.07 -6.37
CA VAL A 418 -8.69 21.75 -5.62
C VAL A 418 -9.03 21.75 -4.14
N ASP A 419 -8.79 20.62 -3.47
CA ASP A 419 -9.13 20.38 -2.07
C ASP A 419 -7.89 20.51 -1.16
N ASP A 420 -6.74 20.02 -1.63
CA ASP A 420 -5.49 19.99 -0.85
C ASP A 420 -4.29 19.99 -1.80
N ILE A 421 -3.22 20.64 -1.40
CA ILE A 421 -2.00 20.80 -2.20
C ILE A 421 -0.81 20.28 -1.40
N GLY A 422 -0.14 19.24 -1.92
CA GLY A 422 1.04 18.66 -1.30
C GLY A 422 2.24 19.62 -1.34
N LEU A 423 3.06 19.62 -0.30
CA LEU A 423 4.17 20.58 -0.16
C LEU A 423 5.45 20.16 -0.89
N LEU A 424 5.62 18.86 -1.14
CA LEU A 424 6.86 18.31 -1.69
C LEU A 424 6.59 17.46 -2.94
N PRO A 425 7.55 17.36 -3.86
CA PRO A 425 7.45 16.45 -4.99
C PRO A 425 7.48 15.01 -4.52
N LEU A 426 6.77 14.14 -5.22
CA LEU A 426 6.69 12.71 -4.89
C LEU A 426 7.87 11.95 -5.49
N SER A 427 8.44 11.02 -4.70
CA SER A 427 9.33 9.98 -5.21
C SER A 427 8.55 8.95 -6.05
N GLY A 428 9.24 8.15 -6.86
CA GLY A 428 8.61 7.14 -7.71
C GLY A 428 7.77 6.12 -6.94
N ASP A 429 8.24 5.66 -5.77
CA ASP A 429 7.51 4.70 -4.93
C ASP A 429 6.31 5.36 -4.24
N ALA A 430 6.45 6.59 -3.76
CA ALA A 430 5.33 7.35 -3.19
C ALA A 430 4.26 7.62 -4.24
N MET A 431 4.67 7.95 -5.48
CA MET A 431 3.74 8.12 -6.59
C MET A 431 3.02 6.82 -6.93
N ALA A 432 3.71 5.67 -6.92
CA ALA A 432 3.09 4.37 -7.16
C ALA A 432 2.03 4.02 -6.09
N ALA A 433 2.29 4.34 -4.84
CA ALA A 433 1.34 4.14 -3.75
C ALA A 433 0.08 5.02 -3.91
N VAL A 434 0.25 6.27 -4.30
CA VAL A 434 -0.86 7.23 -4.49
C VAL A 434 -1.62 6.98 -5.79
N ALA A 435 -0.92 6.64 -6.87
CA ALA A 435 -1.53 6.35 -8.18
C ALA A 435 -2.23 4.97 -8.24
N GLY A 436 -2.09 4.14 -7.21
CA GLY A 436 -2.71 2.81 -7.17
C GLY A 436 -1.95 1.72 -7.93
N GLY A 437 -0.65 1.92 -8.18
CA GLY A 437 0.22 0.92 -8.76
C GLY A 437 1.37 1.48 -9.60
N ARG A 438 2.43 0.70 -9.76
CA ARG A 438 3.65 1.10 -10.49
C ARG A 438 3.39 1.37 -11.97
N THR A 439 2.52 0.60 -12.60
CA THR A 439 2.19 0.76 -14.03
C THR A 439 1.59 2.13 -14.31
N LEU A 440 0.64 2.56 -13.47
CA LEU A 440 -0.01 3.86 -13.61
C LEU A 440 0.96 5.00 -13.27
N ALA A 441 1.75 4.83 -12.22
CA ALA A 441 2.81 5.79 -11.85
C ALA A 441 3.83 5.97 -12.97
N ASN A 442 4.34 4.89 -13.55
CA ASN A 442 5.30 4.95 -14.66
C ASN A 442 4.72 5.64 -15.90
N SER A 443 3.43 5.47 -16.17
CA SER A 443 2.79 6.16 -17.30
C SER A 443 2.62 7.66 -17.04
N ILE A 444 2.42 8.07 -15.79
CA ILE A 444 2.35 9.49 -15.39
C ILE A 444 3.75 10.12 -15.40
N SER A 445 4.77 9.43 -14.91
CA SER A 445 6.17 9.91 -14.90
C SER A 445 6.74 10.21 -16.29
N LYS A 446 6.21 9.55 -17.32
CA LYS A 446 6.59 9.85 -18.72
C LYS A 446 6.11 11.23 -19.18
N VAL A 447 5.08 11.77 -18.53
CA VAL A 447 4.47 13.07 -18.87
C VAL A 447 4.96 14.16 -17.93
N ILE A 448 5.20 13.83 -16.65
CA ILE A 448 5.55 14.79 -15.60
C ILE A 448 6.84 14.32 -14.93
N THR A 449 7.92 15.08 -15.08
CA THR A 449 9.25 14.73 -14.54
C THR A 449 9.36 14.94 -13.03
N THR A 450 8.79 16.01 -12.51
CA THR A 450 8.77 16.35 -11.08
C THR A 450 7.33 16.46 -10.59
N PRO A 451 6.69 15.33 -10.22
CA PRO A 451 5.28 15.30 -9.88
C PRO A 451 5.03 15.87 -8.48
N TYR A 452 4.21 16.91 -8.40
CA TYR A 452 3.59 17.40 -7.16
C TYR A 452 2.18 16.85 -7.04
N LEU A 453 1.80 16.43 -5.83
CA LEU A 453 0.48 15.89 -5.55
C LEU A 453 -0.51 16.97 -5.22
N ILE A 454 -1.65 16.93 -5.87
CA ILE A 454 -2.83 17.73 -5.54
C ILE A 454 -4.01 16.78 -5.34
N LYS A 455 -4.82 17.02 -4.34
CA LYS A 455 -6.09 16.31 -4.18
C LYS A 455 -7.22 17.15 -4.74
N VAL A 456 -7.96 16.58 -5.65
CA VAL A 456 -9.11 17.24 -6.27
C VAL A 456 -10.39 16.55 -5.82
N LYS A 457 -11.32 17.35 -5.27
CA LYS A 457 -12.65 16.91 -4.88
C LYS A 457 -13.58 17.02 -6.09
N LEU A 458 -14.09 15.87 -6.56
CA LEU A 458 -15.02 15.80 -7.68
C LEU A 458 -16.45 16.05 -7.23
N GLN A 459 -17.22 16.74 -8.06
CA GLN A 459 -18.64 16.93 -7.81
C GLN A 459 -19.43 15.70 -8.25
N ILE A 460 -20.19 15.15 -7.31
CA ILE A 460 -21.12 14.05 -7.56
C ILE A 460 -22.44 14.67 -8.03
N ALA A 461 -23.04 14.08 -9.06
CA ALA A 461 -24.34 14.51 -9.55
C ALA A 461 -25.48 14.01 -8.66
N ASP A 462 -26.63 14.66 -8.76
CA ASP A 462 -27.81 14.31 -7.99
C ASP A 462 -28.33 12.90 -8.34
N GLN A 463 -28.99 12.25 -7.38
CA GLN A 463 -29.48 10.88 -7.55
C GLN A 463 -30.44 10.70 -8.73
N VAL A 464 -31.22 11.73 -9.05
CA VAL A 464 -32.16 11.72 -10.18
C VAL A 464 -31.39 11.60 -11.51
N TYR A 465 -30.34 12.36 -11.66
CA TYR A 465 -29.45 12.33 -12.83
C TYR A 465 -28.71 10.99 -12.95
N CYS A 466 -28.26 10.42 -11.82
CA CYS A 466 -27.56 9.14 -11.81
C CYS A 466 -28.47 7.95 -12.14
N ARG A 467 -29.76 7.99 -11.81
CA ARG A 467 -30.74 6.95 -12.16
C ARG A 467 -30.89 6.77 -13.67
N GLN A 468 -30.85 7.86 -14.42
CA GLN A 468 -30.92 7.81 -15.90
C GLN A 468 -29.72 7.07 -16.51
N MET A 469 -28.60 6.98 -15.75
CA MET A 469 -27.37 6.30 -16.16
C MET A 469 -27.18 4.89 -15.57
N LEU A 470 -28.20 4.31 -14.97
CA LEU A 470 -28.13 2.99 -14.31
C LEU A 470 -27.03 2.89 -13.25
N SER A 471 -26.55 4.01 -12.71
CA SER A 471 -25.47 4.07 -11.72
C SER A 471 -25.96 4.68 -10.40
N ARG A 472 -25.56 4.10 -9.26
CA ARG A 472 -25.88 4.65 -7.94
C ARG A 472 -25.10 5.93 -7.60
N ARG A 473 -23.95 6.15 -8.25
CA ARG A 473 -23.13 7.35 -8.12
C ARG A 473 -22.57 7.71 -9.48
N CYS A 474 -22.73 8.94 -9.89
CA CYS A 474 -22.16 9.48 -11.12
C CYS A 474 -21.60 10.88 -10.86
N TYR A 475 -20.68 11.31 -11.71
CA TYR A 475 -20.07 12.62 -11.60
C TYR A 475 -20.86 13.68 -12.36
N LYS A 476 -20.75 14.92 -11.90
CA LYS A 476 -21.29 16.08 -12.61
C LYS A 476 -20.33 16.48 -13.73
N TRP A 477 -20.83 16.49 -14.97
CA TRP A 477 -20.08 16.88 -16.16
C TRP A 477 -20.28 18.36 -16.48
N SER A 478 -19.26 18.99 -17.10
CA SER A 478 -19.33 20.41 -17.51
C SER A 478 -20.31 20.66 -18.65
N THR A 479 -20.57 19.64 -19.46
CA THR A 479 -21.64 19.62 -20.44
C THR A 479 -22.85 18.90 -19.86
N ARG A 480 -24.05 19.22 -20.30
CA ARG A 480 -25.27 18.50 -19.90
C ARG A 480 -25.35 17.07 -20.49
N ARG A 481 -24.37 16.69 -21.33
CA ARG A 481 -24.29 15.37 -21.95
C ARG A 481 -23.27 14.54 -21.17
N SER A 482 -23.68 13.41 -20.68
CA SER A 482 -22.79 12.44 -20.08
C SER A 482 -22.31 11.41 -21.11
N PRO A 483 -21.09 10.86 -20.94
CA PRO A 483 -20.58 9.84 -21.85
C PRO A 483 -21.42 8.55 -21.75
N PRO A 484 -21.50 7.76 -22.84
CA PRO A 484 -22.29 6.52 -22.88
C PRO A 484 -21.71 5.39 -22.03
N PHE A 485 -20.48 5.53 -21.54
CA PHE A 485 -19.83 4.53 -20.69
C PHE A 485 -19.48 5.10 -19.32
N PRO A 486 -19.53 4.26 -18.27
CA PRO A 486 -19.19 4.69 -16.92
C PRO A 486 -17.68 4.95 -16.79
N VAL A 487 -17.33 5.89 -15.93
CA VAL A 487 -15.94 6.11 -15.52
C VAL A 487 -15.45 4.88 -14.76
N ARG A 488 -14.33 4.32 -15.17
CA ARG A 488 -13.73 3.13 -14.56
C ARG A 488 -12.58 3.51 -13.61
N LEU A 489 -12.46 2.76 -12.53
CA LEU A 489 -11.29 2.84 -11.64
C LEU A 489 -10.03 2.32 -12.35
N GLY A 490 -8.86 2.83 -11.97
CA GLY A 490 -7.59 2.46 -12.58
C GLY A 490 -7.30 3.18 -13.90
N THR A 491 -8.11 4.16 -14.30
CA THR A 491 -7.88 4.95 -15.52
C THR A 491 -7.16 6.24 -15.22
N GLN A 492 -6.35 6.70 -16.19
CA GLN A 492 -5.80 8.05 -16.20
C GLN A 492 -6.85 9.05 -16.67
N ALA A 493 -6.70 10.29 -16.21
CA ALA A 493 -7.50 11.41 -16.68
C ALA A 493 -6.60 12.64 -16.92
N ASP A 494 -6.91 13.37 -17.97
CA ASP A 494 -6.30 14.67 -18.22
C ASP A 494 -7.03 15.72 -17.41
N VAL A 495 -6.27 16.55 -16.71
CA VAL A 495 -6.80 17.55 -15.78
C VAL A 495 -6.45 18.94 -16.27
N GLN A 496 -7.41 19.82 -16.23
CA GLN A 496 -7.19 21.24 -16.46
C GLN A 496 -7.67 22.02 -15.24
N ILE A 497 -6.78 22.79 -14.67
CA ILE A 497 -7.01 23.61 -13.49
C ILE A 497 -7.04 25.08 -13.95
N THR A 498 -8.14 25.76 -13.68
CA THR A 498 -8.27 27.18 -14.01
C THR A 498 -7.63 28.00 -12.90
N THR A 499 -6.48 28.64 -13.21
CA THR A 499 -5.71 29.43 -12.24
C THR A 499 -6.25 30.85 -12.12
N ILE A 500 -6.26 31.57 -13.21
CA ILE A 500 -6.70 32.98 -13.26
C ILE A 500 -7.49 33.24 -14.54
N TYR A 501 -8.33 34.25 -14.48
CA TYR A 501 -8.99 34.81 -15.67
C TYR A 501 -8.22 36.05 -16.11
N ARG A 502 -7.66 36.02 -17.34
CA ARG A 502 -6.98 37.16 -17.95
C ARG A 502 -7.78 37.74 -19.11
N ARG A 503 -7.61 39.03 -19.36
CA ARG A 503 -8.19 39.67 -20.54
C ARG A 503 -7.33 39.35 -21.76
N PRO A 504 -7.90 39.07 -22.95
CA PRO A 504 -7.12 38.81 -24.16
C PRO A 504 -6.09 39.89 -24.48
N ILE A 505 -6.41 41.14 -24.19
CA ILE A 505 -5.47 42.27 -24.40
C ILE A 505 -4.19 42.15 -23.57
N GLU A 506 -4.22 41.50 -22.41
CA GLU A 506 -3.04 41.28 -21.56
C GLU A 506 -2.03 40.32 -22.19
N PHE A 507 -2.47 39.45 -23.10
CA PHE A 507 -1.59 38.55 -23.86
C PHE A 507 -0.92 39.25 -25.04
N VAL A 508 -1.59 40.24 -25.63
CA VAL A 508 -1.06 41.02 -26.78
C VAL A 508 -0.06 42.06 -26.32
N MET A 509 -0.28 42.68 -25.15
CA MET A 509 0.57 43.74 -24.61
C MET A 509 2.06 43.34 -24.45
N PRO A 510 2.44 42.15 -23.94
CA PRO A 510 3.83 41.74 -23.87
C PRO A 510 4.49 41.61 -25.26
N ALA A 511 3.77 41.01 -26.23
CA ALA A 511 4.25 40.88 -27.60
C ALA A 511 4.41 42.24 -28.29
N LEU A 512 3.51 43.18 -28.05
CA LEU A 512 3.59 44.55 -28.55
C LEU A 512 4.74 45.33 -27.92
N ARG A 513 5.00 45.19 -26.63
CA ARG A 513 6.16 45.74 -25.95
C ARG A 513 7.48 45.20 -26.51
N GLN A 514 7.52 43.89 -26.78
CA GLN A 514 8.68 43.23 -27.37
C GLN A 514 8.93 43.70 -28.81
N ALA A 515 7.85 43.86 -29.60
CA ALA A 515 7.93 44.36 -30.98
C ALA A 515 8.34 45.84 -31.05
N LEU A 516 7.99 46.65 -30.03
CA LEU A 516 8.34 48.06 -29.90
C LEU A 516 9.71 48.27 -29.25
N GLY A 517 10.46 47.20 -28.94
CA GLY A 517 11.78 47.32 -28.31
C GLY A 517 11.75 47.76 -26.84
N LEU A 518 10.58 47.82 -26.22
CA LEU A 518 10.40 48.13 -24.82
C LEU A 518 10.56 46.86 -23.97
N ALA A 519 11.76 46.23 -24.04
CA ALA A 519 12.07 45.09 -23.17
C ALA A 519 12.09 45.58 -21.71
N VAL A 520 11.13 45.11 -20.93
CA VAL A 520 11.19 45.22 -19.48
C VAL A 520 12.19 44.18 -19.02
N GLU A 521 13.35 44.62 -18.59
CA GLU A 521 14.32 43.82 -17.85
C GLU A 521 13.63 43.26 -16.63
N ASN A 522 13.37 41.93 -16.65
CA ASN A 522 12.82 41.24 -15.49
C ASN A 522 13.89 41.22 -14.40
N ARG A 523 13.68 42.02 -13.36
CA ARG A 523 14.27 41.78 -12.04
C ARG A 523 13.50 40.78 -11.26
#